data_0d925d0f40ce37942d6e4bc1289f9f5f
#
_entry.id   0d925d0f40ce37942d6e4bc1289f9f5f
#
_cell.length_a   1.000
_cell.length_b   1.000
_cell.length_c   1.000
_cell.angle_alpha   90.00
_cell.angle_beta   90.00
_cell.angle_gamma   90.00
#
_symmetry.space_group_name_H-M   'P 1'
#
loop_
_entity.id
_entity.type
_entity.pdbx_description
1 polymer ?
#
loop_
_entity_poly.entity_id
_entity_poly.type
_entity_poly.pdbx_seq_one_letter_code
_entity_poly.pdbx_strand_id
1 'polypeptide(L)'
;MDSTKEMTEKEMKECKTLINNVAEAFRLVYKNDKFLIEKGLCERCIMFRFAHYLAGLYPDYDVDCEYNRHKGNVKKIIEEKNIFPDIIIHKRGTDSENFAVIELKNETNISNDGRKTDKTKLQALTKSYNNGEKDSLYNYGYKFGLAIDVCENLQETINSIVVYRQGEKDDKK
;
A
#
# COMPACT_ATOMS: atom_id res chain seq x y z
N MET A 1 -14.59 -1.87 22.10
CA MET A 1 -15.43 -0.79 21.53
C MET A 1 -14.76 -0.37 20.25
N ASP A 2 -15.34 -0.83 19.17
CA ASP A 2 -14.82 -0.68 17.81
C ASP A 2 -15.16 0.73 17.32
N SER A 3 -14.17 1.62 17.30
CA SER A 3 -14.37 2.96 16.79
C SER A 3 -13.49 3.20 15.56
N THR A 4 -13.73 2.43 14.51
CA THR A 4 -13.29 2.87 13.18
C THR A 4 -14.05 4.15 12.88
N LYS A 5 -13.36 5.29 13.06
CA LYS A 5 -13.92 6.60 12.79
C LYS A 5 -14.38 6.64 11.33
N GLU A 6 -15.64 6.99 11.08
CA GLU A 6 -16.16 7.10 9.71
C GLU A 6 -15.28 8.01 8.86
N MET A 7 -15.12 7.66 7.57
CA MET A 7 -14.40 8.52 6.64
C MET A 7 -15.14 9.84 6.47
N THR A 8 -14.39 10.93 6.48
CA THR A 8 -14.92 12.22 6.01
C THR A 8 -15.18 12.16 4.50
N GLU A 9 -16.02 13.03 3.98
CA GLU A 9 -16.27 13.14 2.53
C GLU A 9 -14.96 13.34 1.73
N LYS A 10 -14.03 14.10 2.29
CA LYS A 10 -12.70 14.29 1.70
C LYS A 10 -11.93 12.98 1.62
N GLU A 11 -11.87 12.22 2.72
CA GLU A 11 -11.18 10.92 2.77
C GLU A 11 -11.82 9.90 1.82
N MET A 12 -13.15 9.86 1.73
CA MET A 12 -13.86 9.00 0.78
C MET A 12 -13.48 9.32 -0.67
N LYS A 13 -13.41 10.60 -1.02
CA LYS A 13 -13.00 11.06 -2.35
C LYS A 13 -11.55 10.67 -2.66
N GLU A 14 -10.64 10.88 -1.70
CA GLU A 14 -9.24 10.52 -1.85
C GLU A 14 -9.04 9.01 -1.97
N CYS A 15 -9.74 8.21 -1.15
CA CYS A 15 -9.71 6.75 -1.22
C CYS A 15 -10.22 6.24 -2.59
N LYS A 16 -11.34 6.78 -3.06
CA LYS A 16 -11.89 6.46 -4.39
C LYS A 16 -10.90 6.81 -5.51
N THR A 17 -10.26 7.97 -5.42
CA THR A 17 -9.23 8.39 -6.38
C THR A 17 -8.04 7.44 -6.35
N LEU A 18 -7.59 7.04 -5.16
CA LEU A 18 -6.50 6.08 -5.00
C LEU A 18 -6.83 4.73 -5.66
N ILE A 19 -8.02 4.18 -5.40
CA ILE A 19 -8.46 2.90 -5.99
C ILE A 19 -8.54 3.01 -7.52
N ASN A 20 -9.07 4.12 -8.05
CA ASN A 20 -9.17 4.33 -9.49
C ASN A 20 -7.78 4.43 -10.16
N ASN A 21 -6.83 5.14 -9.54
CA ASN A 21 -5.47 5.26 -10.05
C ASN A 21 -4.72 3.92 -9.98
N VAL A 22 -4.91 3.16 -8.91
CA VAL A 22 -4.38 1.79 -8.79
C VAL A 22 -4.95 0.89 -9.89
N ALA A 23 -6.26 0.94 -10.13
CA ALA A 23 -6.90 0.18 -11.20
C ALA A 23 -6.37 0.58 -12.58
N GLU A 24 -6.13 1.88 -12.82
CA GLU A 24 -5.55 2.38 -14.07
C GLU A 24 -4.10 1.93 -14.25
N ALA A 25 -3.29 2.00 -13.21
CA ALA A 25 -1.91 1.51 -13.27
C ALA A 25 -1.87 0.00 -13.59
N PHE A 26 -2.74 -0.82 -12.97
CA PHE A 26 -2.86 -2.24 -13.33
C PHE A 26 -3.36 -2.44 -14.75
N ARG A 27 -4.31 -1.63 -15.23
CA ARG A 27 -4.76 -1.70 -16.64
C ARG A 27 -3.58 -1.54 -17.60
N LEU A 28 -2.64 -0.63 -17.28
CA LEU A 28 -1.42 -0.46 -18.08
C LEU A 28 -0.47 -1.65 -17.96
N VAL A 29 -0.32 -2.25 -16.78
CA VAL A 29 0.47 -3.49 -16.60
C VAL A 29 -0.12 -4.62 -17.46
N TYR A 30 -1.43 -4.88 -17.36
CA TYR A 30 -2.08 -5.94 -18.14
C TYR A 30 -2.07 -5.67 -19.65
N LYS A 31 -2.05 -4.41 -20.06
CA LYS A 31 -1.98 -4.03 -21.47
C LYS A 31 -0.56 -4.18 -22.05
N ASN A 32 0.46 -3.75 -21.31
CA ASN A 32 1.80 -3.57 -21.87
C ASN A 32 2.80 -4.62 -21.37
N ASP A 33 2.56 -5.19 -20.18
CA ASP A 33 3.50 -6.08 -19.47
C ASP A 33 2.86 -7.43 -19.10
N LYS A 34 1.77 -7.81 -19.76
CA LYS A 34 0.98 -9.04 -19.48
C LYS A 34 1.83 -10.30 -19.41
N PHE A 35 2.90 -10.37 -20.20
CA PHE A 35 3.87 -11.46 -20.19
C PHE A 35 4.44 -11.76 -18.80
N LEU A 36 4.65 -10.73 -17.96
CA LEU A 36 5.17 -10.90 -16.61
C LEU A 36 4.20 -11.68 -15.72
N ILE A 37 2.90 -11.47 -15.93
CA ILE A 37 1.82 -12.13 -15.17
C ILE A 37 1.62 -13.55 -15.71
N GLU A 38 1.46 -13.73 -17.02
CA GLU A 38 1.21 -15.03 -17.67
C GLU A 38 2.32 -16.05 -17.43
N LYS A 39 3.56 -15.61 -17.27
CA LYS A 39 4.70 -16.47 -17.00
C LYS A 39 4.98 -16.69 -15.52
N GLY A 40 4.17 -16.11 -14.63
CA GLY A 40 4.40 -16.19 -13.19
C GLY A 40 5.78 -15.66 -12.77
N LEU A 41 6.26 -14.63 -13.47
CA LEU A 41 7.58 -14.07 -13.22
C LEU A 41 7.63 -13.38 -11.87
N CYS A 42 8.83 -13.05 -11.45
CA CYS A 42 9.16 -12.45 -10.16
C CYS A 42 8.18 -11.31 -9.78
N GLU A 43 7.56 -11.39 -8.60
CA GLU A 43 6.67 -10.38 -8.02
C GLU A 43 7.26 -8.97 -8.11
N ARG A 44 8.58 -8.82 -7.89
CA ARG A 44 9.28 -7.53 -8.02
C ARG A 44 9.25 -6.93 -9.43
N CYS A 45 9.22 -7.76 -10.47
CA CYS A 45 9.10 -7.25 -11.84
C CYS A 45 7.73 -6.61 -12.06
N ILE A 46 6.68 -7.26 -11.59
CA ILE A 46 5.30 -6.74 -11.65
C ILE A 46 5.19 -5.47 -10.80
N MET A 47 5.70 -5.52 -9.57
CA MET A 47 5.72 -4.39 -8.64
C MET A 47 6.40 -3.16 -9.26
N PHE A 48 7.58 -3.34 -9.88
CA PHE A 48 8.30 -2.24 -10.54
C PHE A 48 7.50 -1.62 -11.68
N ARG A 49 6.90 -2.44 -12.54
CA ARG A 49 6.09 -1.93 -13.68
C ARG A 49 4.83 -1.24 -13.18
N PHE A 50 4.16 -1.80 -12.20
CA PHE A 50 3.01 -1.17 -11.57
C PHE A 50 3.37 0.19 -10.94
N ALA A 51 4.45 0.25 -10.15
CA ALA A 51 4.91 1.49 -9.53
C ALA A 51 5.31 2.55 -10.56
N HIS A 52 5.94 2.14 -11.68
CA HIS A 52 6.26 3.03 -12.79
C HIS A 52 5.01 3.70 -13.39
N TYR A 53 3.96 2.94 -13.65
CA TYR A 53 2.71 3.52 -14.17
C TYR A 53 1.99 4.35 -13.11
N LEU A 54 2.00 3.89 -11.86
CA LEU A 54 1.38 4.61 -10.75
C LEU A 54 2.02 5.97 -10.51
N ALA A 55 3.34 6.08 -10.63
CA ALA A 55 4.08 7.35 -10.50
C ALA A 55 3.59 8.41 -11.51
N GLY A 56 3.24 8.01 -12.72
CA GLY A 56 2.67 8.91 -13.72
C GLY A 56 1.29 9.48 -13.35
N LEU A 57 0.56 8.81 -12.45
CA LEU A 57 -0.76 9.23 -11.96
C LEU A 57 -0.69 10.08 -10.67
N TYR A 58 0.51 10.21 -10.09
CA TYR A 58 0.77 10.97 -8.86
C TYR A 58 1.93 11.99 -9.04
N PRO A 59 1.79 12.97 -9.94
CA PRO A 59 2.88 13.91 -10.26
C PRO A 59 3.32 14.77 -9.07
N ASP A 60 2.46 14.94 -8.06
CA ASP A 60 2.74 15.73 -6.86
C ASP A 60 3.32 14.89 -5.71
N TYR A 61 3.52 13.59 -5.91
CA TYR A 61 4.05 12.66 -4.91
C TYR A 61 5.24 11.88 -5.46
N ASP A 62 6.07 11.38 -4.55
CA ASP A 62 7.05 10.35 -4.86
C ASP A 62 6.39 8.97 -4.73
N VAL A 63 6.62 8.09 -5.70
CA VAL A 63 6.22 6.68 -5.65
C VAL A 63 7.48 5.84 -5.59
N ASP A 64 7.72 5.22 -4.45
CA ASP A 64 8.93 4.46 -4.17
C ASP A 64 8.64 2.99 -3.87
N CYS A 65 9.51 2.11 -4.37
CA CYS A 65 9.51 0.69 -4.06
C CYS A 65 10.49 0.36 -2.93
N GLU A 66 10.12 -0.56 -2.05
CA GLU A 66 10.96 -1.06 -0.94
C GLU A 66 11.60 0.06 -0.09
N TYR A 67 10.97 1.23 -0.03
CA TYR A 67 11.50 2.39 0.68
C TYR A 67 11.31 2.26 2.19
N ASN A 68 12.38 1.95 2.91
CA ASN A 68 12.34 1.66 4.34
C ASN A 68 12.87 2.79 5.23
N ARG A 69 12.79 4.06 4.81
CA ARG A 69 13.27 5.21 5.59
C ARG A 69 12.12 6.00 6.21
N HIS A 70 12.34 6.45 7.44
CA HIS A 70 11.47 7.31 8.21
C HIS A 70 12.34 8.31 9.00
N LYS A 71 12.24 9.61 8.71
CA LYS A 71 13.07 10.65 9.33
C LYS A 71 14.58 10.31 9.36
N GLY A 72 15.09 9.71 8.30
CA GLY A 72 16.48 9.25 8.21
C GLY A 72 16.77 7.89 8.86
N ASN A 73 15.87 7.36 9.66
CA ASN A 73 15.99 6.04 10.29
C ASN A 73 15.37 4.94 9.43
N VAL A 74 15.67 3.68 9.76
CA VAL A 74 15.04 2.50 9.13
C VAL A 74 13.64 2.31 9.70
N LYS A 75 12.64 2.08 8.83
CA LYS A 75 11.29 1.71 9.27
C LYS A 75 11.33 0.36 9.98
N LYS A 76 10.65 0.30 11.13
CA LYS A 76 10.54 -0.92 11.95
C LYS A 76 9.08 -1.11 12.38
N ILE A 77 8.71 -2.36 12.67
CA ILE A 77 7.48 -2.71 13.38
C ILE A 77 7.81 -3.25 14.77
N ILE A 78 6.77 -3.54 15.55
CA ILE A 78 6.91 -4.17 16.87
C ILE A 78 7.96 -5.30 16.81
N GLU A 79 8.81 -5.41 17.83
CA GLU A 79 9.98 -6.31 17.91
C GLU A 79 11.19 -5.87 17.06
N GLU A 80 11.28 -4.58 16.70
CA GLU A 80 12.42 -3.99 15.97
C GLU A 80 12.75 -4.62 14.60
N LYS A 81 11.83 -5.37 14.02
CA LYS A 81 12.02 -5.91 12.67
C LYS A 81 11.96 -4.81 11.63
N ASN A 82 12.96 -4.75 10.77
CA ASN A 82 12.96 -3.87 9.62
C ASN A 82 11.81 -4.24 8.68
N ILE A 83 11.11 -3.23 8.18
CA ILE A 83 10.04 -3.42 7.20
C ILE A 83 10.38 -2.70 5.90
N PHE A 84 10.06 -3.39 4.83
CA PHE A 84 10.16 -2.89 3.47
C PHE A 84 8.77 -2.93 2.87
N PRO A 85 8.05 -1.79 2.83
CA PRO A 85 6.80 -1.73 2.09
C PRO A 85 7.07 -1.97 0.61
N ASP A 86 6.21 -2.73 -0.07
CA ASP A 86 6.41 -2.98 -1.48
C ASP A 86 6.39 -1.65 -2.26
N ILE A 87 5.36 -0.83 -2.05
CA ILE A 87 5.24 0.49 -2.69
C ILE A 87 4.69 1.50 -1.69
N ILE A 88 5.19 2.73 -1.75
CA ILE A 88 4.64 3.86 -1.01
C ILE A 88 4.39 5.06 -1.92
N ILE A 89 3.35 5.82 -1.62
CA ILE A 89 3.03 7.11 -2.21
C ILE A 89 3.19 8.13 -1.09
N HIS A 90 4.21 8.98 -1.20
CA HIS A 90 4.56 9.90 -0.13
C HIS A 90 5.30 11.13 -0.67
N LYS A 91 5.75 12.02 0.22
CA LYS A 91 6.78 13.00 -0.13
C LYS A 91 8.05 12.70 0.64
N ARG A 92 9.15 12.53 -0.06
CA ARG A 92 10.46 12.27 0.55
C ARG A 92 10.87 13.41 1.48
N GLY A 93 11.49 13.05 2.60
CA GLY A 93 11.98 14.01 3.58
C GLY A 93 10.93 14.57 4.54
N THR A 94 9.66 14.16 4.44
CA THR A 94 8.61 14.54 5.38
C THR A 94 7.70 13.34 5.70
N ASP A 95 7.07 13.36 6.88
CA ASP A 95 6.03 12.39 7.25
C ASP A 95 4.62 12.99 7.17
N SER A 96 4.52 14.30 6.91
CA SER A 96 3.21 14.99 6.87
C SER A 96 2.36 14.58 5.66
N GLU A 97 2.98 13.97 4.65
CA GLU A 97 2.34 13.59 3.39
C GLU A 97 2.57 12.11 3.03
N ASN A 98 2.51 11.23 4.04
CA ASN A 98 2.46 9.79 3.85
C ASN A 98 1.04 9.40 3.38
N PHE A 99 0.85 9.37 2.05
CA PHE A 99 -0.48 9.22 1.46
C PHE A 99 -0.95 7.77 1.44
N ALA A 100 -0.19 6.86 0.84
CA ALA A 100 -0.58 5.46 0.77
C ALA A 100 0.61 4.50 0.84
N VAL A 101 0.34 3.30 1.36
CA VAL A 101 1.23 2.14 1.34
C VAL A 101 0.51 0.98 0.67
N ILE A 102 1.20 0.25 -0.20
CA ILE A 102 0.63 -0.84 -0.99
C ILE A 102 1.52 -2.08 -0.82
N GLU A 103 0.90 -3.22 -0.50
CA GLU A 103 1.52 -4.54 -0.48
C GLU A 103 0.91 -5.38 -1.60
N LEU A 104 1.76 -5.99 -2.42
CA LEU A 104 1.36 -6.83 -3.55
C LEU A 104 1.67 -8.29 -3.26
N LYS A 105 0.81 -9.18 -3.71
CA LYS A 105 1.09 -10.63 -3.76
C LYS A 105 0.74 -11.17 -5.12
N ASN A 106 1.64 -11.97 -5.68
CA ASN A 106 1.31 -12.76 -6.85
C ASN A 106 0.50 -13.98 -6.43
N GLU A 107 -0.65 -14.22 -7.06
CA GLU A 107 -1.58 -15.31 -6.74
C GLU A 107 -0.88 -16.68 -6.71
N THR A 108 0.13 -16.90 -7.55
CA THR A 108 0.91 -18.15 -7.59
C THR A 108 1.77 -18.38 -6.35
N ASN A 109 2.03 -17.37 -5.54
CA ASN A 109 2.94 -17.40 -4.38
C ASN A 109 2.26 -17.13 -3.04
N ILE A 110 0.93 -17.20 -2.99
CA ILE A 110 0.18 -16.89 -1.78
C ILE A 110 0.38 -17.97 -0.72
N SER A 111 1.17 -17.67 0.30
CA SER A 111 1.16 -18.38 1.57
C SER A 111 0.29 -17.64 2.59
N ASN A 112 -0.41 -18.38 3.46
CA ASN A 112 -1.19 -17.77 4.56
C ASN A 112 -0.32 -16.91 5.47
N ASP A 113 0.95 -17.28 5.68
CA ASP A 113 1.90 -16.52 6.49
C ASP A 113 2.33 -15.20 5.82
N GLY A 114 2.49 -15.18 4.49
CA GLY A 114 2.80 -13.97 3.75
C GLY A 114 1.68 -12.93 3.87
N ARG A 115 0.42 -13.34 3.68
CA ARG A 115 -0.74 -12.44 3.84
C ARG A 115 -0.89 -11.91 5.27
N LYS A 116 -0.62 -12.74 6.28
CA LYS A 116 -0.65 -12.31 7.69
C LYS A 116 0.43 -11.26 7.98
N THR A 117 1.61 -11.43 7.40
CA THR A 117 2.71 -10.47 7.52
C THR A 117 2.34 -9.14 6.88
N ASP A 118 1.78 -9.13 5.67
CA ASP A 118 1.37 -7.92 4.96
C ASP A 118 0.24 -7.19 5.68
N LYS A 119 -0.75 -7.92 6.20
CA LYS A 119 -1.78 -7.36 7.07
C LYS A 119 -1.16 -6.62 8.27
N THR A 120 -0.24 -7.26 8.96
CA THR A 120 0.44 -6.66 10.13
C THR A 120 1.23 -5.42 9.74
N LYS A 121 1.93 -5.43 8.59
CA LYS A 121 2.62 -4.26 8.05
C LYS A 121 1.64 -3.11 7.77
N LEU A 122 0.58 -3.38 7.02
CA LEU A 122 -0.41 -2.36 6.64
C LEU A 122 -1.10 -1.75 7.86
N GLN A 123 -1.46 -2.56 8.86
CA GLN A 123 -2.02 -2.08 10.12
C GLN A 123 -1.04 -1.17 10.86
N ALA A 124 0.23 -1.57 10.97
CA ALA A 124 1.25 -0.76 11.64
C ALA A 124 1.54 0.55 10.89
N LEU A 125 1.62 0.50 9.56
CA LEU A 125 1.95 1.67 8.73
C LEU A 125 0.80 2.68 8.62
N THR A 126 -0.46 2.23 8.73
CA THR A 126 -1.65 3.11 8.68
C THR A 126 -2.14 3.55 10.05
N LYS A 127 -1.55 3.06 11.13
CA LYS A 127 -1.93 3.47 12.49
C LYS A 127 -1.72 4.98 12.66
N SER A 128 -2.77 5.67 13.08
CA SER A 128 -2.71 7.11 13.31
C SER A 128 -2.07 7.44 14.66
N TYR A 129 -1.42 8.61 14.72
CA TYR A 129 -0.92 9.16 15.97
C TYR A 129 -2.08 9.44 16.93
N ASN A 130 -2.12 8.76 18.08
CA ASN A 130 -2.93 9.21 19.19
C ASN A 130 -2.26 10.42 19.88
N ASN A 131 -3.04 11.38 20.34
CA ASN A 131 -2.56 12.59 20.99
C ASN A 131 -1.57 12.23 22.10
N GLY A 132 -0.30 12.56 21.91
CA GLY A 132 0.79 12.32 22.86
C GLY A 132 1.90 11.37 22.38
N GLU A 133 1.66 10.54 21.37
CA GLU A 133 2.65 9.57 20.83
C GLU A 133 3.32 10.05 19.52
N LYS A 134 3.40 11.37 19.31
CA LYS A 134 3.95 11.96 18.08
C LYS A 134 5.37 11.53 17.75
N ASP A 135 6.11 11.01 18.70
CA ASP A 135 7.50 10.59 18.56
C ASP A 135 7.70 9.07 18.58
N SER A 136 6.64 8.28 18.50
CA SER A 136 6.79 6.83 18.37
C SER A 136 7.48 6.50 17.03
N LEU A 137 8.66 5.90 17.11
CA LEU A 137 9.45 5.44 15.95
C LEU A 137 8.69 4.45 15.04
N TYR A 138 7.54 3.96 15.48
CA TYR A 138 6.72 2.96 14.82
C TYR A 138 5.42 3.50 14.25
N ASN A 139 5.21 4.80 14.32
CA ASN A 139 3.95 5.43 13.90
C ASN A 139 4.17 6.23 12.60
N TYR A 140 3.88 5.62 11.47
CA TYR A 140 4.20 6.16 10.15
C TYR A 140 3.08 7.00 9.55
N GLY A 141 1.83 6.82 10.01
CA GLY A 141 0.70 7.66 9.67
C GLY A 141 0.32 7.70 8.19
N TYR A 142 0.55 6.61 7.43
CA TYR A 142 0.01 6.51 6.08
C TYR A 142 -1.50 6.59 6.13
N LYS A 143 -2.07 7.44 5.28
CA LYS A 143 -3.52 7.67 5.26
C LYS A 143 -4.30 6.44 4.83
N PHE A 144 -3.77 5.70 3.85
CA PHE A 144 -4.35 4.47 3.31
C PHE A 144 -3.31 3.37 3.20
N GLY A 145 -3.75 2.14 3.42
CA GLY A 145 -3.01 0.92 3.10
C GLY A 145 -3.81 0.06 2.13
N LEU A 146 -3.16 -0.53 1.16
CA LEU A 146 -3.81 -1.44 0.21
C LEU A 146 -3.10 -2.78 0.21
N ALA A 147 -3.84 -3.87 0.38
CA ALA A 147 -3.39 -5.21 0.05
C ALA A 147 -4.02 -5.62 -1.28
N ILE A 148 -3.22 -6.12 -2.20
CA ILE A 148 -3.66 -6.44 -3.57
C ILE A 148 -3.07 -7.78 -3.98
N ASP A 149 -3.91 -8.70 -4.42
CA ASP A 149 -3.49 -9.95 -5.06
C ASP A 149 -3.44 -9.74 -6.57
N VAL A 150 -2.27 -9.97 -7.17
CA VAL A 150 -2.11 -9.92 -8.62
C VAL A 150 -2.53 -11.26 -9.19
N CYS A 151 -3.70 -11.29 -9.83
CA CYS A 151 -4.36 -12.46 -10.40
C CYS A 151 -4.05 -12.61 -11.90
N GLU A 152 -4.56 -13.68 -12.54
CA GLU A 152 -4.39 -13.86 -13.99
C GLU A 152 -5.10 -12.77 -14.80
N ASN A 153 -6.21 -12.24 -14.31
CA ASN A 153 -6.96 -11.18 -15.00
C ASN A 153 -7.13 -9.92 -14.16
N LEU A 154 -7.27 -8.80 -14.87
CA LEU A 154 -7.38 -7.47 -14.29
C LEU A 154 -8.56 -7.33 -13.32
N GLN A 155 -9.72 -7.90 -13.66
CA GLN A 155 -10.92 -7.72 -12.84
C GLN A 155 -10.79 -8.39 -11.47
N GLU A 156 -10.19 -9.59 -11.43
CA GLU A 156 -9.90 -10.29 -10.18
C GLU A 156 -8.89 -9.52 -9.33
N THR A 157 -7.84 -8.99 -9.96
CA THR A 157 -6.86 -8.12 -9.28
C THR A 157 -7.53 -6.90 -8.67
N ILE A 158 -8.41 -6.22 -9.41
CA ILE A 158 -9.14 -5.04 -8.89
C ILE A 158 -10.09 -5.46 -7.75
N ASN A 159 -10.77 -6.59 -7.88
CA ASN A 159 -11.70 -7.09 -6.87
C ASN A 159 -10.98 -7.53 -5.58
N SER A 160 -9.70 -7.90 -5.66
CA SER A 160 -8.89 -8.33 -4.51
C SER A 160 -8.48 -7.17 -3.60
N ILE A 161 -8.57 -5.91 -4.05
CA ILE A 161 -8.11 -4.75 -3.29
C ILE A 161 -8.81 -4.68 -1.93
N VAL A 162 -8.01 -4.75 -0.86
CA VAL A 162 -8.45 -4.55 0.51
C VAL A 162 -7.84 -3.25 1.04
N VAL A 163 -8.68 -2.39 1.61
CA VAL A 163 -8.26 -1.10 2.17
C VAL A 163 -8.01 -1.22 3.67
N TYR A 164 -6.94 -0.60 4.15
CA TYR A 164 -6.61 -0.42 5.56
C TYR A 164 -6.53 1.05 5.89
N ARG A 165 -6.99 1.42 7.08
CA ARG A 165 -7.00 2.78 7.56
C ARG A 165 -6.95 2.80 9.09
N GLN A 166 -6.15 3.71 9.65
CA GLN A 166 -6.03 3.86 11.11
C GLN A 166 -5.66 2.56 11.86
N GLY A 167 -4.89 1.68 11.22
CA GLY A 167 -4.49 0.38 11.78
C GLY A 167 -5.52 -0.74 11.63
N GLU A 168 -6.66 -0.49 10.98
CA GLU A 168 -7.73 -1.46 10.81
C GLU A 168 -8.09 -1.67 9.34
N LYS A 169 -8.64 -2.85 9.03
CA LYS A 169 -9.23 -3.13 7.73
C LYS A 169 -10.52 -2.31 7.59
N ASP A 170 -10.68 -1.62 6.48
CA ASP A 170 -11.91 -0.92 6.16
C ASP A 170 -12.89 -1.86 5.47
N ASP A 171 -13.92 -2.30 6.19
CA ASP A 171 -14.95 -3.21 5.66
C ASP A 171 -16.09 -2.48 4.90
N LYS A 172 -16.02 -1.16 4.81
CA LYS A 172 -16.99 -0.34 4.07
C LYS A 172 -16.48 -0.07 2.63
N LYS A 173 -16.66 -1.06 1.75
CA LYS A 173 -16.55 -0.85 0.30
C LYS A 173 -17.87 -0.44 -0.29
#